data_d146a96553ec074c09fbca24dca41cde
#
_entry.id   d146a96553ec074c09fbca24dca41cde
#
_cell.length_a   1.000
_cell.length_b   1.000
_cell.length_c   1.000
_cell.angle_alpha   90.00
_cell.angle_beta   90.00
_cell.angle_gamma   90.00
#
_symmetry.space_group_name_H-M   'P 1'
#
loop_
_entity.id
_entity.type
_entity.pdbx_description
1 polymer ?
#
loop_
_entity_poly.entity_id
_entity_poly.type
_entity_poly.pdbx_seq_one_letter_code
_entity_poly.pdbx_strand_id
1 'polypeptide(L)'
;MKRISIITPCRNAERYIRETVESVLRQTAITSGKAELEYLIYDGGSTDRTVEIVESYASNSMRLNSEPDDGMYDALAKGLRAASGDIVAYLNAGDFYNLHAFDVVLDIFETKRVTWLTGLNIHYNDKSQVVYAMLPYRYRRELFACGMYGPVLPYVQQESTFWSAELNSLLDLEFLSTLTYTGDYYLWLQFSRMTELVTAAAFLGGFRRHKGQLSTNLDLYHKEMHRLTRKPRIRDYATAGIDKVIWYFTPQTVKKAFNRSGLLVYDHRLQEWV
;
A
#
# COMPACT_ATOMS: atom_id res chain seq x y z
N MET A 1 -12.11 10.51 -17.34
CA MET A 1 -12.26 9.36 -16.42
C MET A 1 -10.89 9.07 -15.84
N LYS A 2 -10.78 8.82 -14.54
CA LYS A 2 -9.49 8.51 -13.89
C LYS A 2 -9.04 7.11 -14.25
N ARG A 3 -7.73 6.93 -14.46
CA ARG A 3 -7.10 5.62 -14.62
C ARG A 3 -6.36 5.23 -13.35
N ILE A 4 -6.54 3.99 -12.90
CA ILE A 4 -5.86 3.42 -11.75
C ILE A 4 -4.85 2.39 -12.25
N SER A 5 -3.56 2.58 -11.95
CA SER A 5 -2.51 1.60 -12.23
C SER A 5 -2.24 0.78 -10.98
N ILE A 6 -2.41 -0.52 -11.09
CA ILE A 6 -2.04 -1.48 -10.05
C ILE A 6 -0.86 -2.31 -10.54
N ILE A 7 0.18 -2.43 -9.71
CA ILE A 7 1.35 -3.24 -10.00
C ILE A 7 1.36 -4.45 -9.05
N THR A 8 1.51 -5.65 -9.59
CA THR A 8 1.67 -6.87 -8.78
C THR A 8 3.00 -7.53 -9.10
N PRO A 9 4.02 -7.35 -8.24
CA PRO A 9 5.21 -8.20 -8.29
C PRO A 9 4.84 -9.59 -7.76
N CYS A 10 5.28 -10.64 -8.45
CA CYS A 10 5.03 -12.01 -8.02
C CYS A 10 6.17 -12.96 -8.41
N ARG A 11 6.36 -14.02 -7.62
CA ARG A 11 7.22 -15.14 -7.94
C ARG A 11 6.78 -16.36 -7.13
N ASN A 12 6.54 -17.49 -7.81
CA ASN A 12 6.10 -18.74 -7.22
C ASN A 12 4.91 -18.54 -6.26
N ALA A 13 3.85 -17.90 -6.78
CA ALA A 13 2.69 -17.46 -6.02
C ALA A 13 1.39 -18.24 -6.35
N GLU A 14 1.48 -19.44 -6.98
CA GLU A 14 0.32 -20.23 -7.45
C GLU A 14 -0.77 -20.40 -6.40
N ARG A 15 -0.39 -20.44 -5.12
CA ARG A 15 -1.32 -20.64 -4.02
C ARG A 15 -2.29 -19.49 -3.82
N TYR A 16 -1.85 -18.24 -4.09
CA TYR A 16 -2.61 -17.04 -3.69
C TYR A 16 -2.85 -16.05 -4.82
N ILE A 17 -2.10 -16.12 -5.92
CA ILE A 17 -2.16 -15.13 -7.02
C ILE A 17 -3.58 -14.98 -7.59
N ARG A 18 -4.38 -16.07 -7.58
CA ARG A 18 -5.77 -16.06 -8.03
C ARG A 18 -6.60 -15.02 -7.28
N GLU A 19 -6.58 -15.05 -5.94
CA GLU A 19 -7.35 -14.11 -5.11
C GLU A 19 -6.88 -12.67 -5.33
N THR A 20 -5.57 -12.46 -5.48
CA THR A 20 -5.00 -11.14 -5.78
C THR A 20 -5.54 -10.60 -7.10
N VAL A 21 -5.42 -11.36 -8.19
CA VAL A 21 -5.88 -10.95 -9.53
C VAL A 21 -7.38 -10.69 -9.53
N GLU A 22 -8.18 -11.58 -8.96
CA GLU A 22 -9.63 -11.40 -8.88
C GLU A 22 -10.02 -10.16 -8.08
N SER A 23 -9.31 -9.85 -6.98
CA SER A 23 -9.60 -8.69 -6.16
C SER A 23 -9.37 -7.36 -6.91
N VAL A 24 -8.46 -7.34 -7.87
CA VAL A 24 -8.21 -6.17 -8.74
C VAL A 24 -9.23 -6.10 -9.86
N LEU A 25 -9.45 -7.19 -10.59
CA LEU A 25 -10.33 -7.20 -11.78
C LEU A 25 -11.81 -7.01 -11.44
N ARG A 26 -12.24 -7.41 -10.24
CA ARG A 26 -13.66 -7.34 -9.81
C ARG A 26 -14.02 -6.03 -9.11
N GLN A 27 -13.13 -5.04 -9.03
CA GLN A 27 -13.42 -3.77 -8.40
C GLN A 27 -14.68 -3.12 -9.00
N THR A 28 -15.61 -2.72 -8.15
CA THR A 28 -16.89 -2.13 -8.57
C THR A 28 -16.74 -0.85 -9.38
N ALA A 29 -15.77 -0.02 -9.06
CA ALA A 29 -15.44 1.18 -9.84
C ALA A 29 -15.01 0.87 -11.28
N ILE A 30 -14.37 -0.30 -11.51
CA ILE A 30 -13.95 -0.74 -12.84
C ILE A 30 -15.13 -1.38 -13.57
N THR A 31 -15.83 -2.31 -12.93
CA THR A 31 -16.93 -3.04 -13.57
C THR A 31 -18.14 -2.15 -13.87
N SER A 32 -18.32 -1.04 -13.15
CA SER A 32 -19.33 -0.01 -13.42
C SER A 32 -18.89 1.08 -14.41
N GLY A 33 -17.64 1.08 -14.84
CA GLY A 33 -17.11 2.08 -15.75
C GLY A 33 -16.85 3.47 -15.14
N LYS A 34 -16.71 3.57 -13.82
CA LYS A 34 -16.33 4.83 -13.13
C LYS A 34 -14.85 5.18 -13.34
N ALA A 35 -13.99 4.17 -13.47
CA ALA A 35 -12.56 4.34 -13.72
C ALA A 35 -12.04 3.33 -14.73
N GLU A 36 -10.90 3.63 -15.34
CA GLU A 36 -10.12 2.71 -16.14
C GLU A 36 -9.11 1.97 -15.27
N LEU A 37 -8.89 0.69 -15.54
CA LEU A 37 -7.85 -0.12 -14.89
C LEU A 37 -6.67 -0.30 -15.85
N GLU A 38 -5.47 -0.08 -15.34
CA GLU A 38 -4.21 -0.58 -15.88
C GLU A 38 -3.61 -1.54 -14.86
N TYR A 39 -3.63 -2.83 -15.15
CA TYR A 39 -3.12 -3.86 -14.26
C TYR A 39 -1.82 -4.45 -14.80
N LEU A 40 -0.72 -4.21 -14.11
CA LEU A 40 0.64 -4.57 -14.50
C LEU A 40 1.16 -5.68 -13.57
N ILE A 41 1.33 -6.89 -14.09
CA ILE A 41 1.85 -8.03 -13.35
C ILE A 41 3.27 -8.31 -13.81
N TYR A 42 4.22 -8.29 -12.88
CA TYR A 42 5.63 -8.59 -13.10
C TYR A 42 5.99 -9.85 -12.35
N ASP A 43 6.15 -10.93 -13.11
CA ASP A 43 6.55 -12.24 -12.60
C ASP A 43 8.05 -12.43 -12.73
N GLY A 44 8.72 -12.69 -11.60
CA GLY A 44 10.17 -12.86 -11.50
C GLY A 44 10.68 -14.25 -11.95
N GLY A 45 10.09 -14.81 -13.02
CA GLY A 45 10.46 -16.12 -13.55
C GLY A 45 9.96 -17.26 -12.67
N SER A 46 8.65 -17.32 -12.42
CA SER A 46 8.02 -18.42 -11.67
C SER A 46 8.21 -19.77 -12.36
N THR A 47 8.38 -20.81 -11.56
CA THR A 47 8.53 -22.19 -12.00
C THR A 47 7.34 -23.08 -11.59
N ASP A 48 6.38 -22.49 -10.87
CA ASP A 48 5.09 -23.11 -10.53
C ASP A 48 3.99 -22.66 -11.51
N ARG A 49 2.72 -22.84 -11.14
CA ARG A 49 1.59 -22.49 -12.01
C ARG A 49 1.19 -21.01 -11.97
N THR A 50 2.01 -20.12 -11.39
CA THR A 50 1.69 -18.68 -11.26
C THR A 50 1.34 -18.06 -12.60
N VAL A 51 2.18 -18.23 -13.61
CA VAL A 51 1.99 -17.65 -14.97
C VAL A 51 0.73 -18.21 -15.62
N GLU A 52 0.54 -19.54 -15.62
CA GLU A 52 -0.66 -20.21 -16.15
C GLU A 52 -1.94 -19.64 -15.52
N ILE A 53 -1.94 -19.45 -14.20
CA ILE A 53 -3.10 -18.92 -13.49
C ILE A 53 -3.38 -17.47 -13.92
N VAL A 54 -2.38 -16.62 -14.01
CA VAL A 54 -2.55 -15.22 -14.43
C VAL A 54 -3.06 -15.15 -15.87
N GLU A 55 -2.47 -15.89 -16.80
CA GLU A 55 -2.89 -15.93 -18.21
C GLU A 55 -4.34 -16.37 -18.39
N SER A 56 -4.86 -17.20 -17.47
CA SER A 56 -6.27 -17.64 -17.53
C SER A 56 -7.28 -16.50 -17.35
N TYR A 57 -6.85 -15.33 -16.88
CA TYR A 57 -7.69 -14.13 -16.68
C TYR A 57 -7.64 -13.13 -17.82
N ALA A 58 -7.04 -13.43 -18.95
CA ALA A 58 -6.78 -12.52 -20.08
C ALA A 58 -7.77 -11.35 -20.19
N SER A 59 -7.29 -10.13 -19.99
CA SER A 59 -8.08 -8.91 -20.02
C SER A 59 -7.30 -7.81 -20.75
N ASN A 60 -7.99 -6.97 -21.50
CA ASN A 60 -7.37 -5.82 -22.19
C ASN A 60 -6.75 -4.80 -21.22
N SER A 61 -7.19 -4.80 -19.96
CA SER A 61 -6.66 -3.92 -18.91
C SER A 61 -5.48 -4.52 -18.15
N MET A 62 -5.09 -5.78 -18.46
CA MET A 62 -4.02 -6.50 -17.76
C MET A 62 -2.87 -6.81 -18.70
N ARG A 63 -1.63 -6.59 -18.21
CA ARG A 63 -0.40 -6.98 -18.90
C ARG A 63 0.45 -7.82 -17.94
N LEU A 64 0.85 -9.01 -18.41
CA LEU A 64 1.79 -9.88 -17.73
C LEU A 64 3.17 -9.75 -18.40
N ASN A 65 4.19 -9.48 -17.59
CA ASN A 65 5.59 -9.62 -17.98
C ASN A 65 6.22 -10.67 -17.09
N SER A 66 6.70 -11.77 -17.67
CA SER A 66 7.33 -12.88 -16.96
C SER A 66 8.76 -13.04 -17.45
N GLU A 67 9.69 -12.61 -16.60
CA GLU A 67 11.13 -12.71 -16.82
C GLU A 67 11.86 -12.76 -15.47
N PRO A 68 13.03 -13.38 -15.37
CA PRO A 68 13.84 -13.32 -14.15
C PRO A 68 14.11 -11.87 -13.72
N ASP A 69 14.01 -11.62 -12.40
CA ASP A 69 14.28 -10.33 -11.79
C ASP A 69 15.26 -10.45 -10.61
N ASP A 70 15.75 -9.31 -10.13
CA ASP A 70 16.62 -9.21 -8.96
C ASP A 70 15.85 -9.09 -7.63
N GLY A 71 14.53 -9.35 -7.65
CA GLY A 71 13.65 -9.36 -6.49
C GLY A 71 12.43 -8.46 -6.63
N MET A 72 11.58 -8.49 -5.61
CA MET A 72 10.28 -7.83 -5.60
C MET A 72 10.35 -6.34 -5.96
N TYR A 73 11.37 -5.62 -5.52
CA TYR A 73 11.48 -4.18 -5.76
C TYR A 73 12.08 -3.84 -7.13
N ASP A 74 12.80 -4.77 -7.77
CA ASP A 74 13.14 -4.65 -9.18
C ASP A 74 11.87 -4.80 -10.06
N ALA A 75 11.07 -5.81 -9.79
CA ALA A 75 9.76 -5.97 -10.43
C ALA A 75 8.85 -4.74 -10.22
N LEU A 76 8.80 -4.21 -8.99
CA LEU A 76 8.04 -2.99 -8.68
C LEU A 76 8.57 -1.78 -9.45
N ALA A 77 9.89 -1.59 -9.51
CA ALA A 77 10.51 -0.48 -10.24
C ALA A 77 10.19 -0.52 -11.75
N LYS A 78 10.23 -1.73 -12.35
CA LYS A 78 9.79 -1.94 -13.74
C LYS A 78 8.32 -1.57 -13.92
N GLY A 79 7.45 -2.00 -13.01
CA GLY A 79 6.03 -1.68 -13.01
C GLY A 79 5.74 -0.19 -12.86
N LEU A 80 6.43 0.50 -11.93
CA LEU A 80 6.30 1.95 -11.73
C LEU A 80 6.75 2.75 -12.96
N ARG A 81 7.78 2.29 -13.66
CA ARG A 81 8.25 2.89 -14.91
C ARG A 81 7.23 2.78 -16.05
N ALA A 82 6.45 1.70 -16.04
CA ALA A 82 5.43 1.42 -17.06
C ALA A 82 4.04 1.99 -16.72
N ALA A 83 3.79 2.31 -15.45
CA ALA A 83 2.49 2.80 -14.99
C ALA A 83 2.14 4.16 -15.60
N SER A 84 0.93 4.28 -16.15
CA SER A 84 0.44 5.46 -16.85
C SER A 84 -0.84 6.05 -16.25
N GLY A 85 -1.37 5.46 -15.18
CA GLY A 85 -2.60 5.92 -14.53
C GLY A 85 -2.42 7.18 -13.69
N ASP A 86 -3.53 7.84 -13.38
CA ASP A 86 -3.57 9.02 -12.49
C ASP A 86 -3.32 8.64 -11.03
N ILE A 87 -3.79 7.48 -10.62
CA ILE A 87 -3.64 6.92 -9.28
C ILE A 87 -2.86 5.61 -9.40
N VAL A 88 -1.88 5.44 -8.53
CA VAL A 88 -0.99 4.28 -8.55
C VAL A 88 -1.05 3.58 -7.20
N ALA A 89 -0.97 2.26 -7.22
CA ALA A 89 -0.74 1.42 -6.07
C ALA A 89 -0.02 0.13 -6.49
N TYR A 90 0.53 -0.60 -5.54
CA TYR A 90 0.97 -1.96 -5.82
C TYR A 90 0.38 -2.94 -4.81
N LEU A 91 0.24 -4.18 -5.20
CA LEU A 91 -0.37 -5.24 -4.41
C LEU A 91 0.45 -6.50 -4.57
N ASN A 92 1.05 -6.97 -3.50
CA ASN A 92 1.85 -8.19 -3.54
C ASN A 92 0.98 -9.41 -3.80
N ALA A 93 1.52 -10.39 -4.51
CA ALA A 93 0.85 -11.68 -4.70
C ALA A 93 0.59 -12.35 -3.35
N GLY A 94 -0.67 -12.52 -3.00
CA GLY A 94 -1.14 -13.01 -1.71
C GLY A 94 -2.01 -12.03 -0.94
N ASP A 95 -1.81 -10.73 -1.14
CA ASP A 95 -2.66 -9.68 -0.61
C ASP A 95 -3.85 -9.42 -1.54
N PHE A 96 -4.89 -8.76 -1.05
CA PHE A 96 -6.05 -8.45 -1.89
C PHE A 96 -6.84 -7.23 -1.39
N TYR A 97 -7.54 -6.59 -2.31
CA TYR A 97 -8.38 -5.43 -2.07
C TYR A 97 -9.80 -5.82 -1.63
N ASN A 98 -10.44 -4.95 -0.84
CA ASN A 98 -11.88 -4.96 -0.68
C ASN A 98 -12.56 -4.64 -2.02
N LEU A 99 -13.73 -5.24 -2.28
CA LEU A 99 -14.48 -5.08 -3.53
C LEU A 99 -14.77 -3.63 -3.93
N HIS A 100 -14.95 -2.72 -2.96
CA HIS A 100 -15.26 -1.31 -3.14
C HIS A 100 -14.07 -0.37 -2.85
N ALA A 101 -12.85 -0.90 -2.78
CA ALA A 101 -11.68 -0.10 -2.44
C ALA A 101 -11.47 1.05 -3.42
N PHE A 102 -11.59 0.80 -4.73
CA PHE A 102 -11.37 1.82 -5.74
C PHE A 102 -12.45 2.89 -5.77
N ASP A 103 -13.72 2.56 -5.41
CA ASP A 103 -14.76 3.58 -5.25
C ASP A 103 -14.38 4.57 -4.15
N VAL A 104 -13.95 4.09 -2.98
CA VAL A 104 -13.50 4.92 -1.87
C VAL A 104 -12.30 5.78 -2.25
N VAL A 105 -11.32 5.18 -2.91
CA VAL A 105 -10.10 5.89 -3.36
C VAL A 105 -10.46 7.02 -4.32
N LEU A 106 -11.30 6.76 -5.32
CA LEU A 106 -11.75 7.77 -6.29
C LEU A 106 -12.48 8.91 -5.59
N ASP A 107 -13.46 8.60 -4.74
CA ASP A 107 -14.25 9.61 -4.02
C ASP A 107 -13.35 10.55 -3.21
N ILE A 108 -12.35 10.00 -2.51
CA ILE A 108 -11.42 10.80 -1.68
C ILE A 108 -10.47 11.63 -2.55
N PHE A 109 -9.87 11.04 -3.60
CA PHE A 109 -8.94 11.77 -4.47
C PHE A 109 -9.62 12.91 -5.23
N GLU A 110 -10.88 12.73 -5.64
CA GLU A 110 -11.65 13.74 -6.36
C GLU A 110 -12.15 14.85 -5.44
N THR A 111 -12.67 14.49 -4.25
CA THR A 111 -13.37 15.46 -3.38
C THR A 111 -12.46 16.15 -2.38
N LYS A 112 -11.37 15.50 -1.93
CA LYS A 112 -10.50 16.00 -0.84
C LYS A 112 -9.10 16.43 -1.30
N ARG A 113 -8.78 16.34 -2.59
CA ARG A 113 -7.45 16.69 -3.16
C ARG A 113 -6.30 15.96 -2.44
N VAL A 114 -6.53 14.73 -2.05
CA VAL A 114 -5.53 13.87 -1.44
C VAL A 114 -4.59 13.35 -2.52
N THR A 115 -3.30 13.31 -2.23
CA THR A 115 -2.28 12.79 -3.15
C THR A 115 -1.63 11.50 -2.64
N TRP A 116 -1.84 11.17 -1.35
CA TRP A 116 -1.32 9.95 -0.73
C TRP A 116 -2.27 9.47 0.37
N LEU A 117 -2.85 8.30 0.19
CA LEU A 117 -3.94 7.74 0.98
C LEU A 117 -3.61 6.35 1.49
N THR A 118 -3.97 6.04 2.72
CA THR A 118 -4.02 4.67 3.26
C THR A 118 -5.35 4.40 3.97
N GLY A 119 -5.67 3.13 4.17
CA GLY A 119 -6.88 2.69 4.87
C GLY A 119 -6.62 2.11 6.26
N LEU A 120 -7.53 1.23 6.68
CA LEU A 120 -7.38 0.41 7.88
C LEU A 120 -6.23 -0.58 7.71
N ASN A 121 -5.50 -0.86 8.80
CA ASN A 121 -4.57 -1.97 8.86
C ASN A 121 -5.36 -3.27 9.08
N ILE A 122 -5.44 -4.10 8.04
CA ILE A 122 -6.17 -5.37 8.05
C ILE A 122 -5.20 -6.52 7.83
N HIS A 123 -5.29 -7.55 8.67
CA HIS A 123 -4.54 -8.78 8.45
C HIS A 123 -5.49 -9.96 8.21
N TYR A 124 -5.11 -10.78 7.25
CA TYR A 124 -5.73 -12.06 6.97
C TYR A 124 -4.84 -13.22 7.40
N ASN A 125 -5.44 -14.33 7.77
CA ASN A 125 -4.74 -15.61 7.87
C ASN A 125 -4.64 -16.28 6.47
N ASP A 126 -4.04 -17.48 6.44
CA ASP A 126 -3.86 -18.29 5.24
C ASP A 126 -5.18 -18.82 4.63
N LYS A 127 -6.31 -18.65 5.35
CA LYS A 127 -7.68 -19.02 4.91
C LYS A 127 -8.50 -17.81 4.47
N SER A 128 -7.89 -16.66 4.23
CA SER A 128 -8.55 -15.41 3.84
C SER A 128 -9.55 -14.86 4.88
N GLN A 129 -9.37 -15.23 6.15
CA GLN A 129 -10.20 -14.72 7.24
C GLN A 129 -9.51 -13.50 7.87
N VAL A 130 -10.25 -12.41 8.11
CA VAL A 130 -9.76 -11.24 8.85
C VAL A 130 -9.48 -11.64 10.29
N VAL A 131 -8.23 -11.47 10.73
CA VAL A 131 -7.78 -11.79 12.10
C VAL A 131 -7.31 -10.58 12.88
N TYR A 132 -7.19 -9.45 12.22
CA TYR A 132 -6.82 -8.18 12.83
C TYR A 132 -7.34 -7.01 12.01
N ALA A 133 -7.82 -5.97 12.69
CA ALA A 133 -8.21 -4.71 12.09
C ALA A 133 -7.87 -3.56 13.05
N MET A 134 -7.25 -2.51 12.54
CA MET A 134 -6.91 -1.33 13.32
C MET A 134 -7.02 -0.07 12.46
N LEU A 135 -7.62 0.98 13.03
CA LEU A 135 -7.62 2.31 12.43
C LEU A 135 -6.33 3.04 12.79
N PRO A 136 -5.46 3.34 11.81
CA PRO A 136 -4.30 4.20 12.03
C PRO A 136 -4.72 5.58 12.54
N TYR A 137 -3.88 6.19 13.40
CA TYR A 137 -4.17 7.52 13.92
C TYR A 137 -3.59 8.61 13.00
N ARG A 138 -2.27 8.59 12.83
CA ARG A 138 -1.54 9.61 12.07
C ARG A 138 -0.17 9.10 11.66
N TYR A 139 0.24 9.47 10.44
CA TYR A 139 1.61 9.25 9.96
C TYR A 139 2.32 10.59 9.78
N ARG A 140 3.35 10.85 10.60
CA ARG A 140 4.08 12.12 10.61
C ARG A 140 5.32 12.06 9.73
N ARG A 141 5.54 13.10 8.96
CA ARG A 141 6.69 13.24 8.04
C ARG A 141 8.04 13.09 8.79
N GLU A 142 8.18 13.76 9.94
CA GLU A 142 9.40 13.70 10.77
C GLU A 142 9.69 12.29 11.31
N LEU A 143 8.65 11.46 11.54
CA LEU A 143 8.80 10.09 12.03
C LEU A 143 9.14 9.10 10.93
N PHE A 144 8.72 9.35 9.68
CA PHE A 144 9.28 8.64 8.51
C PHE A 144 10.78 8.91 8.38
N ALA A 145 11.19 10.18 8.47
CA ALA A 145 12.58 10.57 8.30
C ALA A 145 13.56 9.91 9.29
N CYS A 146 13.08 9.38 10.40
CA CYS A 146 13.89 8.76 11.46
C CYS A 146 13.53 7.30 11.77
N GLY A 147 12.77 6.61 10.90
CA GLY A 147 12.56 5.18 11.04
C GLY A 147 11.69 4.75 12.22
N MET A 148 10.67 5.55 12.61
CA MET A 148 9.82 5.21 13.77
C MET A 148 8.69 4.25 13.42
N TYR A 149 8.24 4.21 12.15
CA TYR A 149 7.21 3.28 11.72
C TYR A 149 7.79 1.90 11.46
N GLY A 150 7.23 0.92 12.16
CA GLY A 150 7.70 -0.44 12.28
C GLY A 150 8.30 -0.73 13.65
N PRO A 151 9.44 -0.16 14.01
CA PRO A 151 10.08 -0.45 15.31
C PRO A 151 9.32 0.08 16.54
N VAL A 152 8.67 1.24 16.44
CA VAL A 152 8.00 1.93 17.56
C VAL A 152 6.51 2.09 17.34
N LEU A 153 6.13 2.51 16.14
CA LEU A 153 4.76 2.70 15.68
C LEU A 153 4.41 1.65 14.62
N PRO A 154 3.12 1.39 14.36
CA PRO A 154 2.71 0.47 13.31
C PRO A 154 3.25 0.83 11.94
N TYR A 155 3.53 -0.17 11.12
CA TYR A 155 3.87 0.01 9.71
C TYR A 155 2.72 0.67 8.94
N VAL A 156 3.06 1.40 7.87
CA VAL A 156 2.08 1.70 6.82
C VAL A 156 1.83 0.41 6.05
N GLN A 157 0.59 -0.01 5.99
CA GLN A 157 0.24 -1.20 5.20
C GLN A 157 0.16 -0.84 3.72
N GLN A 158 1.09 -1.38 2.99
CA GLN A 158 1.31 -1.13 1.59
C GLN A 158 0.09 -1.49 0.73
N GLU A 159 -0.54 -2.63 0.99
CA GLU A 159 -1.71 -3.13 0.29
C GLU A 159 -2.98 -2.27 0.50
N SER A 160 -2.95 -1.35 1.45
CA SER A 160 -4.01 -0.35 1.68
C SER A 160 -3.65 1.04 1.16
N THR A 161 -2.52 1.19 0.46
CA THR A 161 -1.95 2.51 0.16
C THR A 161 -2.01 2.82 -1.33
N PHE A 162 -2.53 4.04 -1.64
CA PHE A 162 -2.69 4.57 -2.99
C PHE A 162 -2.10 5.98 -3.07
N TRP A 163 -1.57 6.36 -4.22
CA TRP A 163 -0.99 7.69 -4.40
C TRP A 163 -1.21 8.25 -5.81
N SER A 164 -1.15 9.58 -5.93
CA SER A 164 -1.15 10.28 -7.21
C SER A 164 0.14 9.99 -7.98
N ALA A 165 0.02 9.73 -9.27
CA ALA A 165 1.16 9.43 -10.13
C ALA A 165 2.26 10.52 -10.11
N GLU A 166 1.92 11.77 -9.77
CA GLU A 166 2.90 12.86 -9.62
C GLU A 166 4.00 12.53 -8.59
N LEU A 167 3.69 11.73 -7.55
CA LEU A 167 4.66 11.32 -6.53
C LEU A 167 5.72 10.36 -7.07
N ASN A 168 5.48 9.69 -8.20
CA ASN A 168 6.48 8.84 -8.84
C ASN A 168 7.72 9.64 -9.27
N SER A 169 7.57 10.94 -9.56
CA SER A 169 8.69 11.82 -9.91
C SER A 169 9.73 12.01 -8.78
N LEU A 170 9.38 11.66 -7.56
CA LEU A 170 10.27 11.70 -6.39
C LEU A 170 11.12 10.44 -6.24
N LEU A 171 10.84 9.40 -7.03
CA LEU A 171 11.47 8.09 -6.89
C LEU A 171 12.68 7.94 -7.79
N ASP A 172 13.79 7.53 -7.21
CA ASP A 172 14.89 6.93 -7.95
C ASP A 172 14.58 5.43 -8.11
N LEU A 173 14.10 5.05 -9.29
CA LEU A 173 13.68 3.68 -9.58
C LEU A 173 14.88 2.73 -9.72
N GLU A 174 16.05 3.23 -10.09
CA GLU A 174 17.29 2.44 -10.09
C GLU A 174 17.69 2.10 -8.66
N PHE A 175 17.63 3.09 -7.76
CA PHE A 175 17.88 2.83 -6.35
C PHE A 175 16.83 1.89 -5.72
N LEU A 176 15.54 2.07 -6.04
CA LEU A 176 14.47 1.20 -5.57
C LEU A 176 14.73 -0.27 -5.93
N SER A 177 15.18 -0.54 -7.16
CA SER A 177 15.44 -1.91 -7.63
C SER A 177 16.57 -2.61 -6.86
N THR A 178 17.46 -1.87 -6.18
CA THR A 178 18.54 -2.43 -5.36
C THR A 178 18.12 -2.84 -3.94
N LEU A 179 16.93 -2.42 -3.50
CA LEU A 179 16.43 -2.73 -2.17
C LEU A 179 15.86 -4.15 -2.10
N THR A 180 16.03 -4.79 -0.94
CA THR A 180 15.54 -6.16 -0.73
C THR A 180 14.31 -6.21 0.19
N TYR A 181 14.28 -5.37 1.23
CA TYR A 181 13.28 -5.46 2.30
C TYR A 181 12.43 -4.20 2.47
N THR A 182 12.97 -3.01 2.17
CA THR A 182 12.39 -1.73 2.60
C THR A 182 12.02 -0.80 1.45
N GLY A 183 11.72 -1.33 0.28
CA GLY A 183 11.32 -0.51 -0.85
C GLY A 183 9.99 0.21 -0.59
N ASP A 184 9.04 -0.40 0.14
CA ASP A 184 7.83 0.27 0.64
C ASP A 184 8.18 1.47 1.52
N TYR A 185 9.07 1.28 2.50
CA TYR A 185 9.52 2.36 3.36
C TYR A 185 10.25 3.46 2.58
N TYR A 186 11.02 3.09 1.56
CA TYR A 186 11.67 4.05 0.66
C TYR A 186 10.63 4.93 -0.05
N LEU A 187 9.58 4.34 -0.62
CA LEU A 187 8.49 5.10 -1.23
C LEU A 187 7.90 6.10 -0.23
N TRP A 188 7.53 5.63 0.97
CA TRP A 188 6.91 6.47 2.01
C TRP A 188 7.85 7.58 2.48
N LEU A 189 9.13 7.30 2.57
CA LEU A 189 10.14 8.30 2.91
C LEU A 189 10.23 9.41 1.85
N GLN A 190 10.21 9.05 0.55
CA GLN A 190 10.22 10.04 -0.52
C GLN A 190 8.93 10.87 -0.54
N PHE A 191 7.76 10.21 -0.49
CA PHE A 191 6.46 10.91 -0.52
C PHE A 191 6.28 11.84 0.68
N SER A 192 6.76 11.43 1.85
CA SER A 192 6.70 12.27 3.06
C SER A 192 7.45 13.59 2.95
N ARG A 193 8.36 13.75 1.98
CA ARG A 193 9.05 15.02 1.73
C ARG A 193 8.14 16.05 1.07
N MET A 194 7.15 15.60 0.32
CA MET A 194 6.26 16.47 -0.45
C MET A 194 4.88 16.62 0.20
N THR A 195 4.29 15.52 0.67
CA THR A 195 2.90 15.50 1.14
C THR A 195 2.76 14.73 2.46
N GLU A 196 1.59 14.83 3.10
CA GLU A 196 1.22 14.03 4.27
C GLU A 196 0.42 12.80 3.84
N LEU A 197 0.63 11.67 4.52
CA LEU A 197 -0.21 10.48 4.36
C LEU A 197 -1.54 10.69 5.06
N VAL A 198 -2.61 10.70 4.28
CA VAL A 198 -3.99 10.75 4.78
C VAL A 198 -4.47 9.33 5.05
N THR A 199 -5.19 9.15 6.15
CA THR A 199 -5.79 7.87 6.53
C THR A 199 -7.30 7.95 6.31
N ALA A 200 -7.89 7.00 5.60
CA ALA A 200 -9.33 6.80 5.56
C ALA A 200 -9.76 5.72 6.57
N ALA A 201 -10.84 5.96 7.30
CA ALA A 201 -11.48 4.94 8.13
C ALA A 201 -12.25 3.93 7.25
N ALA A 202 -11.55 3.36 6.27
CA ALA A 202 -12.09 2.44 5.27
C ALA A 202 -11.21 1.20 5.12
N PHE A 203 -11.84 0.08 4.84
CA PHE A 203 -11.17 -1.14 4.46
C PHE A 203 -10.85 -1.10 2.95
N LEU A 204 -9.59 -0.81 2.61
CA LEU A 204 -9.13 -0.75 1.22
C LEU A 204 -8.50 -2.08 0.80
N GLY A 205 -7.49 -2.54 1.51
CA GLY A 205 -6.81 -3.79 1.26
C GLY A 205 -6.40 -4.46 2.56
N GLY A 206 -5.87 -5.67 2.47
CA GLY A 206 -5.43 -6.40 3.64
C GLY A 206 -4.25 -7.33 3.36
N PHE A 207 -3.37 -7.39 4.34
CA PHE A 207 -2.14 -8.15 4.36
C PHE A 207 -2.40 -9.60 4.76
N ARG A 208 -2.02 -10.54 3.90
CA ARG A 208 -2.10 -11.96 4.23
C ARG A 208 -0.85 -12.39 4.99
N ARG A 209 -1.05 -13.00 6.15
CA ARG A 209 0.03 -13.63 6.91
C ARG A 209 0.14 -15.11 6.59
N HIS A 210 1.28 -15.51 6.03
CA HIS A 210 1.62 -16.91 5.78
C HIS A 210 3.10 -17.19 6.02
N LYS A 211 3.48 -18.47 6.10
CA LYS A 211 4.89 -18.85 6.26
C LYS A 211 5.69 -18.55 5.01
N GLY A 212 6.95 -18.12 5.19
CA GLY A 212 7.90 -17.90 4.10
C GLY A 212 7.87 -16.49 3.50
N GLN A 213 7.12 -15.54 4.06
CA GLN A 213 7.10 -14.15 3.60
C GLN A 213 8.40 -13.42 3.96
N LEU A 214 8.85 -12.51 3.08
CA LEU A 214 9.99 -11.61 3.32
C LEU A 214 9.80 -10.76 4.59
N SER A 215 8.57 -10.35 4.87
CA SER A 215 8.17 -9.58 6.06
C SER A 215 8.43 -10.27 7.40
N THR A 216 8.81 -11.56 7.42
CA THR A 216 9.23 -12.24 8.65
C THR A 216 10.65 -11.89 9.08
N ASN A 217 11.48 -11.32 8.19
CA ASN A 217 12.88 -10.96 8.43
C ASN A 217 13.00 -9.51 8.97
N LEU A 218 12.37 -9.24 10.09
CA LEU A 218 12.29 -7.88 10.67
C LEU A 218 13.66 -7.25 10.96
N ASP A 219 14.65 -8.02 11.39
CA ASP A 219 16.00 -7.51 11.66
C ASP A 219 16.68 -6.98 10.40
N LEU A 220 16.55 -7.69 9.28
CA LEU A 220 17.10 -7.27 8.01
C LEU A 220 16.34 -6.06 7.46
N TYR A 221 15.01 -6.04 7.59
CA TYR A 221 14.18 -4.89 7.27
C TYR A 221 14.64 -3.64 8.05
N HIS A 222 14.75 -3.71 9.37
CA HIS A 222 15.18 -2.58 10.19
C HIS A 222 16.61 -2.14 9.87
N LYS A 223 17.51 -3.08 9.60
CA LYS A 223 18.90 -2.76 9.22
C LYS A 223 18.97 -1.99 7.90
N GLU A 224 18.20 -2.39 6.90
CA GLU A 224 18.13 -1.70 5.61
C GLU A 224 17.45 -0.33 5.77
N MET A 225 16.32 -0.24 6.49
CA MET A 225 15.61 0.99 6.79
C MET A 225 16.50 2.03 7.50
N HIS A 226 17.33 1.61 8.46
CA HIS A 226 18.25 2.52 9.16
C HIS A 226 19.34 3.11 8.26
N ARG A 227 19.62 2.51 7.10
CA ARG A 227 20.53 3.11 6.11
C ARG A 227 19.85 4.24 5.33
N LEU A 228 18.52 4.22 5.23
CA LEU A 228 17.72 5.22 4.53
C LEU A 228 17.35 6.41 5.42
N THR A 229 17.39 6.24 6.74
CA THR A 229 16.83 7.19 7.70
C THR A 229 17.91 7.84 8.57
N ARG A 230 17.62 9.04 9.04
CA ARG A 230 18.46 9.67 10.09
C ARG A 230 18.27 8.98 11.45
N LYS A 231 19.26 9.09 12.31
CA LYS A 231 19.13 8.63 13.71
C LYS A 231 18.00 9.41 14.43
N PRO A 232 17.15 8.72 15.22
CA PRO A 232 16.12 9.35 16.03
C PRO A 232 16.73 10.25 17.11
N ARG A 233 16.05 11.36 17.43
CA ARG A 233 16.36 12.27 18.53
C ARG A 233 15.39 12.02 19.69
N ILE A 234 15.68 12.50 20.88
CA ILE A 234 14.81 12.38 22.08
C ILE A 234 13.39 12.85 21.77
N ARG A 235 13.24 13.98 21.08
CA ARG A 235 11.93 14.51 20.68
C ARG A 235 11.14 13.56 19.76
N ASP A 236 11.82 12.80 18.91
CA ASP A 236 11.15 11.86 17.99
C ASP A 236 10.55 10.70 18.79
N TYR A 237 11.26 10.21 19.80
CA TYR A 237 10.73 9.20 20.74
C TYR A 237 9.58 9.73 21.58
N ALA A 238 9.65 10.98 22.07
CA ALA A 238 8.57 11.60 22.82
C ALA A 238 7.30 11.74 21.96
N THR A 239 7.44 12.22 20.72
CA THR A 239 6.33 12.34 19.76
C THR A 239 5.75 10.95 19.42
N ALA A 240 6.60 9.98 19.13
CA ALA A 240 6.15 8.61 18.83
C ALA A 240 5.46 7.96 20.03
N GLY A 241 5.92 8.23 21.27
CA GLY A 241 5.29 7.75 22.50
C GLY A 241 3.88 8.30 22.68
N ILE A 242 3.68 9.60 22.46
CA ILE A 242 2.35 10.24 22.51
C ILE A 242 1.44 9.63 21.41
N ASP A 243 1.95 9.56 20.18
CA ASP A 243 1.17 9.00 19.08
C ASP A 243 0.81 7.53 19.33
N LYS A 244 1.71 6.74 19.93
CA LYS A 244 1.45 5.35 20.28
C LYS A 244 0.29 5.22 21.28
N VAL A 245 0.24 6.08 22.29
CA VAL A 245 -0.88 6.11 23.25
C VAL A 245 -2.19 6.44 22.54
N ILE A 246 -2.20 7.48 21.71
CA ILE A 246 -3.41 7.84 20.96
C ILE A 246 -3.80 6.70 20.02
N TRP A 247 -2.87 6.06 19.34
CA TRP A 247 -3.09 5.00 18.37
C TRP A 247 -3.81 3.79 18.97
N TYR A 248 -3.33 3.33 20.15
CA TYR A 248 -3.83 2.08 20.73
C TYR A 248 -4.94 2.27 21.76
N PHE A 249 -5.00 3.41 22.45
CA PHE A 249 -5.85 3.57 23.62
C PHE A 249 -6.97 4.61 23.47
N THR A 250 -7.12 5.22 22.28
CA THR A 250 -8.18 6.21 22.09
C THR A 250 -9.20 5.77 21.03
N PRO A 251 -10.48 6.15 21.21
CA PRO A 251 -11.52 5.89 20.21
C PRO A 251 -11.33 6.76 18.96
N GLN A 252 -12.03 6.38 17.87
CA GLN A 252 -11.97 7.06 16.58
C GLN A 252 -12.29 8.57 16.67
N THR A 253 -13.25 8.96 17.50
CA THR A 253 -13.64 10.37 17.71
C THR A 253 -12.48 11.21 18.23
N VAL A 254 -11.69 10.66 19.17
CA VAL A 254 -10.50 11.32 19.72
C VAL A 254 -9.39 11.38 18.66
N LYS A 255 -9.14 10.27 17.95
CA LYS A 255 -8.18 10.25 16.83
C LYS A 255 -8.50 11.33 15.80
N LYS A 256 -9.78 11.44 15.41
CA LYS A 256 -10.26 12.46 14.46
C LYS A 256 -10.07 13.88 15.01
N ALA A 257 -10.36 14.13 16.30
CA ALA A 257 -10.19 15.45 16.90
C ALA A 257 -8.73 15.93 16.87
N PHE A 258 -7.76 15.01 17.07
CA PHE A 258 -6.32 15.30 17.04
C PHE A 258 -5.69 15.26 15.64
N ASN A 259 -6.39 14.71 14.64
CA ASN A 259 -5.92 14.62 13.26
C ASN A 259 -7.03 14.94 12.25
N ARG A 260 -7.58 16.14 12.35
CA ARG A 260 -8.78 16.56 11.58
C ARG A 260 -8.61 16.47 10.07
N SER A 261 -7.47 16.90 9.55
CA SER A 261 -7.17 16.92 8.11
C SER A 261 -6.58 15.61 7.60
N GLY A 262 -5.92 14.84 8.45
CA GLY A 262 -5.20 13.63 8.05
C GLY A 262 -5.92 12.32 8.35
N LEU A 263 -7.10 12.36 8.99
CA LEU A 263 -7.97 11.20 9.22
C LEU A 263 -9.36 11.47 8.66
N LEU A 264 -9.72 10.79 7.61
CA LEU A 264 -11.04 10.90 6.96
C LEU A 264 -11.97 9.81 7.49
N VAL A 265 -13.19 10.23 7.83
CA VAL A 265 -14.28 9.36 8.29
C VAL A 265 -15.49 9.63 7.42
N TYR A 266 -16.22 8.58 7.03
CA TYR A 266 -17.44 8.77 6.26
C TYR A 266 -18.57 9.29 7.17
N ASP A 267 -19.13 10.46 6.82
CA ASP A 267 -20.30 11.01 7.50
C ASP A 267 -21.59 10.56 6.78
N HIS A 268 -22.36 9.72 7.46
CA HIS A 268 -23.59 9.18 6.89
C HIS A 268 -24.70 10.22 6.68
N ARG A 269 -24.64 11.38 7.35
CA ARG A 269 -25.63 12.46 7.17
C ARG A 269 -25.31 13.31 5.96
N LEU A 270 -24.02 13.60 5.77
CA LEU A 270 -23.53 14.38 4.64
C LEU A 270 -23.27 13.51 3.41
N GLN A 271 -23.22 12.19 3.58
CA GLN A 271 -22.85 11.20 2.56
C GLN A 271 -21.50 11.50 1.90
N GLU A 272 -20.55 11.98 2.69
CA GLU A 272 -19.19 12.29 2.23
C GLU A 272 -18.11 11.93 3.26
N TRP A 273 -16.88 11.86 2.79
CA TRP A 273 -15.68 11.75 3.63
C TRP A 273 -15.36 13.11 4.25
N VAL A 274 -15.22 13.18 5.56
CA VAL A 274 -14.95 14.41 6.32
C VAL A 274 -13.66 14.28 7.11
#